data_ea92c434dc7a2abd22df7d908e57f4d5
#
_entry.id   ea92c434dc7a2abd22df7d908e57f4d5
#
_cell.length_a   1.000
_cell.length_b   1.000
_cell.length_c   1.000
_cell.angle_alpha   90.00
_cell.angle_beta   90.00
_cell.angle_gamma   90.00
#
_symmetry.space_group_name_H-M   'P 1'
#
loop_
_entity.id
_entity.type
_entity.pdbx_description
1 polymer ?
#
loop_
_entity_poly.entity_id
_entity_poly.type
_entity_poly.pdbx_seq_one_letter_code
_entity_poly.pdbx_strand_id
1 'polypeptide(L)'
;MTWSIVARDANGHFGVAVASKFFAVGALCPHAQSGVGALATQALVNPLLAAPALAGMAQQRVPAELLADLLAADSGSAHRQFHMVDALGRAAAHTGGECIDWCGHTMRDGFSVAGNMLAGPQVIEATADSYAAHAALPFAQRLLTALAAGEAAGGDKRGKQAAALLVFNGQDYPALDIRVDDHAEPILELQRLYDVSLQRFQPFVTCLPSREHPSGTTDRQQIEAQIERFHAARKAASQVGA
;
A
#
# COMPACT_ATOMS: atom_id res chain seq x y z
N MET A 1 -14.24 -8.80 4.37
CA MET A 1 -13.53 -8.11 5.46
C MET A 1 -12.13 -7.77 5.01
N THR A 2 -11.68 -6.57 5.29
CA THR A 2 -10.41 -6.10 4.76
C THR A 2 -9.99 -4.89 5.58
N TRP A 3 -8.72 -4.73 5.91
CA TRP A 3 -8.17 -3.42 6.26
C TRP A 3 -6.95 -3.12 5.41
N SER A 4 -6.74 -1.84 5.16
CA SER A 4 -5.66 -1.36 4.31
C SER A 4 -5.16 0.00 4.76
N ILE A 5 -3.92 0.29 4.44
CA ILE A 5 -3.30 1.61 4.52
C ILE A 5 -2.87 2.05 3.14
N VAL A 6 -3.23 3.27 2.78
CA VAL A 6 -2.79 3.98 1.57
C VAL A 6 -1.95 5.16 2.02
N ALA A 7 -0.73 5.28 1.51
CA ALA A 7 0.19 6.30 1.98
C ALA A 7 1.06 6.89 0.87
N ARG A 8 1.50 8.14 1.11
CA ARG A 8 2.58 8.83 0.42
C ARG A 8 3.70 9.11 1.43
N ASP A 9 4.94 8.83 1.07
CA ASP A 9 6.10 9.20 1.90
C ASP A 9 6.63 10.62 1.58
N ALA A 10 7.62 11.07 2.35
CA ALA A 10 8.23 12.38 2.17
C ALA A 10 8.96 12.53 0.83
N ASN A 11 9.36 11.43 0.18
CA ASN A 11 10.01 11.41 -1.12
C ASN A 11 9.01 11.41 -2.29
N GLY A 12 7.70 11.36 -2.00
CA GLY A 12 6.64 11.29 -3.02
C GLY A 12 6.39 9.88 -3.55
N HIS A 13 6.89 8.85 -2.87
CA HIS A 13 6.54 7.47 -3.17
C HIS A 13 5.14 7.15 -2.68
N PHE A 14 4.45 6.25 -3.39
CA PHE A 14 3.12 5.80 -3.04
C PHE A 14 3.12 4.32 -2.67
N GLY A 15 2.34 3.97 -1.66
CA GLY A 15 2.22 2.58 -1.25
C GLY A 15 0.84 2.24 -0.71
N VAL A 16 0.47 0.98 -0.90
CA VAL A 16 -0.75 0.39 -0.35
C VAL A 16 -0.37 -0.95 0.28
N ALA A 17 -0.72 -1.13 1.56
CA ALA A 17 -0.67 -2.44 2.19
C ALA A 17 -2.09 -2.85 2.59
N VAL A 18 -2.44 -4.12 2.39
CA VAL A 18 -3.79 -4.66 2.64
C VAL A 18 -3.71 -6.08 3.17
N ALA A 19 -4.63 -6.43 4.07
CA ALA A 19 -4.86 -7.81 4.48
C ALA A 19 -6.35 -8.11 4.62
N SER A 20 -6.72 -9.39 4.42
CA SER A 20 -8.12 -9.81 4.34
C SER A 20 -8.28 -11.31 4.56
N LYS A 21 -9.47 -11.73 5.04
CA LYS A 21 -9.97 -13.09 4.90
C LYS A 21 -10.73 -13.23 3.56
N PHE A 22 -10.00 -12.94 2.48
CA PHE A 22 -10.50 -13.02 1.11
C PHE A 22 -9.35 -13.39 0.18
N PHE A 23 -9.52 -14.43 -0.64
CA PHE A 23 -8.50 -14.92 -1.56
C PHE A 23 -8.01 -13.79 -2.49
N ALA A 24 -6.69 -13.69 -2.64
CA ALA A 24 -6.02 -12.79 -3.60
C ALA A 24 -6.47 -11.32 -3.50
N VAL A 25 -6.66 -10.79 -2.26
CA VAL A 25 -7.10 -9.41 -2.04
C VAL A 25 -6.23 -8.38 -2.76
N GLY A 26 -4.93 -8.66 -2.90
CA GLY A 26 -3.98 -7.80 -3.59
C GLY A 26 -4.20 -7.66 -5.09
N ALA A 27 -5.03 -8.52 -5.71
CA ALA A 27 -5.35 -8.43 -7.13
C ALA A 27 -6.39 -7.33 -7.46
N LEU A 28 -7.22 -6.95 -6.49
CA LEU A 28 -8.37 -6.09 -6.73
C LEU A 28 -8.39 -4.82 -5.87
N CYS A 29 -7.76 -4.85 -4.69
CA CYS A 29 -7.89 -3.79 -3.71
C CYS A 29 -6.90 -2.63 -3.93
N PRO A 30 -5.55 -2.84 -4.04
CA PRO A 30 -4.57 -1.78 -4.11
C PRO A 30 -4.34 -1.28 -5.53
N HIS A 31 -4.25 0.04 -5.69
CA HIS A 31 -3.86 0.70 -6.93
C HIS A 31 -2.97 1.90 -6.62
N ALA A 32 -1.97 2.16 -7.47
CA ALA A 32 -1.13 3.33 -7.36
C ALA A 32 -0.52 3.72 -8.71
N GLN A 33 -0.09 4.96 -8.82
CA GLN A 33 0.65 5.49 -9.97
C GLN A 33 1.66 6.54 -9.49
N SER A 34 2.91 6.41 -9.94
CA SER A 34 3.98 7.36 -9.59
C SER A 34 3.63 8.79 -9.97
N GLY A 35 3.87 9.72 -9.02
CA GLY A 35 3.62 11.14 -9.23
C GLY A 35 2.14 11.55 -9.22
N VAL A 36 1.21 10.60 -9.05
CA VAL A 36 -0.24 10.83 -9.11
C VAL A 36 -0.92 10.55 -7.77
N GLY A 37 -0.80 9.33 -7.26
CA GLY A 37 -1.47 8.94 -6.03
C GLY A 37 -1.58 7.43 -5.85
N ALA A 38 -2.21 7.06 -4.74
CA ALA A 38 -2.55 5.69 -4.41
C ALA A 38 -3.97 5.61 -3.84
N LEU A 39 -4.59 4.45 -3.98
CA LEU A 39 -5.94 4.18 -3.46
C LEU A 39 -6.15 2.70 -3.14
N ALA A 40 -7.15 2.44 -2.32
CA ALA A 40 -7.67 1.10 -2.09
C ALA A 40 -9.20 1.10 -2.23
N THR A 41 -9.72 0.08 -2.92
CA THR A 41 -11.16 -0.21 -3.01
C THR A 41 -11.45 -1.54 -2.36
N GLN A 42 -12.44 -1.60 -1.47
CA GLN A 42 -12.71 -2.77 -0.63
C GLN A 42 -14.17 -2.83 -0.14
N ALA A 43 -14.52 -3.73 0.77
CA ALA A 43 -15.85 -4.18 1.14
C ALA A 43 -16.52 -4.93 -0.03
N LEU A 44 -17.64 -4.52 -0.59
CA LEU A 44 -18.03 -4.98 -1.92
C LEU A 44 -17.15 -4.22 -2.93
N VAL A 45 -15.98 -4.78 -3.21
CA VAL A 45 -14.94 -4.14 -4.01
C VAL A 45 -15.44 -3.72 -5.39
N ASN A 46 -15.07 -2.50 -5.83
CA ASN A 46 -15.33 -2.03 -7.19
C ASN A 46 -14.02 -1.54 -7.84
N PRO A 47 -13.26 -2.43 -8.52
CA PRO A 47 -12.00 -2.06 -9.16
C PRO A 47 -12.15 -1.04 -10.29
N LEU A 48 -13.37 -0.89 -10.85
CA LEU A 48 -13.63 0.08 -11.91
C LEU A 48 -13.48 1.54 -11.45
N LEU A 49 -13.53 1.80 -10.15
CA LEU A 49 -13.29 3.14 -9.59
C LEU A 49 -11.81 3.56 -9.64
N ALA A 50 -10.89 2.61 -9.78
CA ALA A 50 -9.45 2.90 -9.68
C ALA A 50 -8.93 3.77 -10.84
N ALA A 51 -9.22 3.41 -12.07
CA ALA A 51 -8.73 4.15 -13.24
C ALA A 51 -9.26 5.60 -13.28
N PRO A 52 -10.58 5.89 -13.12
CA PRO A 52 -11.05 7.26 -13.07
C PRO A 52 -10.56 8.04 -11.84
N ALA A 53 -10.31 7.39 -10.70
CA ALA A 53 -9.71 8.04 -9.54
C ALA A 53 -8.28 8.49 -9.82
N LEU A 54 -7.43 7.61 -10.37
CA LEU A 54 -6.06 7.97 -10.76
C LEU A 54 -6.04 9.05 -11.84
N ALA A 55 -6.91 8.97 -12.85
CA ALA A 55 -7.04 10.00 -13.88
C ALA A 55 -7.43 11.37 -13.30
N GLY A 56 -8.36 11.40 -12.35
CA GLY A 56 -8.78 12.63 -11.69
C GLY A 56 -7.66 13.21 -10.80
N MET A 57 -6.93 12.37 -10.06
CA MET A 57 -5.75 12.80 -9.28
C MET A 57 -4.63 13.32 -10.19
N ALA A 58 -4.39 12.71 -11.36
CA ALA A 58 -3.44 13.21 -12.34
C ALA A 58 -3.79 14.61 -12.88
N GLN A 59 -5.08 14.96 -12.90
CA GLN A 59 -5.60 16.29 -13.19
C GLN A 59 -5.58 17.23 -11.97
N GLN A 60 -4.97 16.82 -10.86
CA GLN A 60 -4.87 17.57 -9.60
C GLN A 60 -6.23 17.92 -8.95
N ARG A 61 -7.30 17.19 -9.29
CA ARG A 61 -8.59 17.35 -8.63
C ARG A 61 -8.45 17.13 -7.13
N VAL A 62 -9.24 17.86 -6.35
CA VAL A 62 -9.28 17.70 -4.89
C VAL A 62 -9.84 16.31 -4.56
N PRO A 63 -9.12 15.45 -3.79
CA PRO A 63 -9.54 14.08 -3.54
C PRO A 63 -10.96 13.93 -2.98
N ALA A 64 -11.39 14.83 -2.10
CA ALA A 64 -12.74 14.79 -1.53
C ALA A 64 -13.84 15.03 -2.58
N GLU A 65 -13.65 15.99 -3.49
CA GLU A 65 -14.59 16.28 -4.58
C GLU A 65 -14.59 15.16 -5.61
N LEU A 66 -13.41 14.66 -5.98
CA LEU A 66 -13.26 13.54 -6.89
C LEU A 66 -13.96 12.28 -6.35
N LEU A 67 -13.77 11.99 -5.07
CA LEU A 67 -14.43 10.86 -4.41
C LEU A 67 -15.95 11.01 -4.42
N ALA A 68 -16.46 12.20 -4.12
CA ALA A 68 -17.91 12.47 -4.15
C ALA A 68 -18.52 12.19 -5.54
N ASP A 69 -17.86 12.64 -6.60
CA ASP A 69 -18.31 12.39 -7.98
C ASP A 69 -18.27 10.89 -8.34
N LEU A 70 -17.20 10.19 -7.97
CA LEU A 70 -17.07 8.75 -8.22
C LEU A 70 -18.18 7.95 -7.52
N LEU A 71 -18.47 8.30 -6.26
CA LEU A 71 -19.52 7.64 -5.48
C LEU A 71 -20.93 7.97 -5.99
N ALA A 72 -21.17 9.18 -6.46
CA ALA A 72 -22.44 9.57 -7.06
C ALA A 72 -22.74 8.78 -8.36
N ALA A 73 -21.69 8.37 -9.09
CA ALA A 73 -21.82 7.54 -10.29
C ALA A 73 -21.92 6.03 -9.99
N ASP A 74 -21.63 5.57 -8.77
CA ASP A 74 -21.73 4.15 -8.36
C ASP A 74 -23.01 3.92 -7.54
N SER A 75 -24.04 3.33 -8.13
CA SER A 75 -25.27 2.96 -7.43
C SER A 75 -25.07 1.99 -6.26
N GLY A 76 -23.90 1.31 -6.19
CA GLY A 76 -23.50 0.44 -5.10
C GLY A 76 -22.68 1.14 -4.01
N SER A 77 -22.52 2.46 -4.04
CA SER A 77 -21.63 3.22 -3.15
C SER A 77 -21.88 2.98 -1.65
N ALA A 78 -23.14 2.70 -1.26
CA ALA A 78 -23.49 2.35 0.13
C ALA A 78 -22.77 1.09 0.65
N HIS A 79 -22.34 0.18 -0.23
CA HIS A 79 -21.64 -1.06 0.10
C HIS A 79 -20.12 -0.98 -0.13
N ARG A 80 -19.60 0.17 -0.58
CA ARG A 80 -18.16 0.35 -0.88
C ARG A 80 -17.42 0.92 0.30
N GLN A 81 -16.16 0.55 0.38
CA GLN A 81 -15.18 1.30 1.16
C GLN A 81 -14.04 1.67 0.22
N PHE A 82 -13.72 2.96 0.17
CA PHE A 82 -12.74 3.50 -0.75
C PHE A 82 -11.93 4.58 -0.06
N HIS A 83 -10.62 4.57 -0.21
CA HIS A 83 -9.78 5.67 0.28
C HIS A 83 -8.58 5.90 -0.64
N MET A 84 -8.11 7.14 -0.67
CA MET A 84 -7.03 7.56 -1.56
C MET A 84 -6.16 8.64 -0.93
N VAL A 85 -4.92 8.77 -1.44
CA VAL A 85 -3.98 9.85 -1.16
C VAL A 85 -3.38 10.34 -2.46
N ASP A 86 -3.37 11.66 -2.70
CA ASP A 86 -2.83 12.27 -3.91
C ASP A 86 -1.36 12.69 -3.81
N ALA A 87 -0.83 13.27 -4.89
CA ALA A 87 0.55 13.74 -4.97
C ALA A 87 0.92 14.86 -3.98
N LEU A 88 -0.06 15.55 -3.42
CA LEU A 88 0.14 16.58 -2.39
C LEU A 88 -0.02 16.04 -0.97
N GLY A 89 -0.29 14.74 -0.81
CA GLY A 89 -0.56 14.11 0.49
C GLY A 89 -1.98 14.33 1.01
N ARG A 90 -2.88 14.93 0.22
CA ARG A 90 -4.29 15.10 0.59
C ARG A 90 -5.00 13.76 0.53
N ALA A 91 -5.74 13.42 1.57
CA ALA A 91 -6.47 12.16 1.66
C ALA A 91 -7.97 12.38 1.49
N ALA A 92 -8.66 11.35 0.97
CA ALA A 92 -10.11 11.23 1.02
C ALA A 92 -10.49 9.77 1.29
N ALA A 93 -11.58 9.56 2.04
CA ALA A 93 -12.06 8.22 2.38
C ALA A 93 -13.58 8.18 2.46
N HIS A 94 -14.13 7.02 2.10
CA HIS A 94 -15.55 6.68 2.19
C HIS A 94 -15.72 5.30 2.81
N THR A 95 -16.64 5.21 3.76
CA THR A 95 -17.17 3.95 4.28
C THR A 95 -18.68 4.00 4.14
N GLY A 96 -19.23 3.20 3.24
CA GLY A 96 -20.66 3.16 2.94
C GLY A 96 -21.48 2.64 4.12
N GLY A 97 -22.71 3.11 4.27
CA GLY A 97 -23.59 2.80 5.39
C GLY A 97 -24.04 1.32 5.45
N GLU A 98 -23.91 0.59 4.34
CA GLU A 98 -24.21 -0.84 4.24
C GLU A 98 -22.94 -1.72 4.39
N CYS A 99 -21.78 -1.16 4.75
CA CYS A 99 -20.61 -1.93 5.12
C CYS A 99 -20.90 -2.69 6.42
N ILE A 100 -20.57 -4.00 6.44
CA ILE A 100 -21.02 -4.92 7.50
C ILE A 100 -20.09 -4.85 8.70
N ASP A 101 -20.66 -5.06 9.90
CA ASP A 101 -20.01 -5.12 11.22
C ASP A 101 -19.27 -3.81 11.54
N TRP A 102 -18.25 -3.89 12.42
CA TRP A 102 -17.46 -2.72 12.65
C TRP A 102 -16.68 -2.34 11.38
N CYS A 103 -16.92 -1.17 10.86
CA CYS A 103 -16.25 -0.58 9.70
C CYS A 103 -15.97 0.90 9.96
N GLY A 104 -14.92 1.42 9.36
CA GLY A 104 -14.54 2.82 9.51
C GLY A 104 -13.25 3.15 8.79
N HIS A 105 -12.85 4.41 8.88
CA HIS A 105 -11.59 4.89 8.34
C HIS A 105 -11.04 6.03 9.20
N THR A 106 -9.75 6.30 9.05
CA THR A 106 -9.08 7.50 9.56
C THR A 106 -8.18 8.08 8.47
N MET A 107 -8.08 9.40 8.45
CA MET A 107 -7.19 10.13 7.55
C MET A 107 -6.23 10.97 8.37
N ARG A 108 -4.95 10.94 8.00
CA ARG A 108 -3.90 11.79 8.55
C ARG A 108 -3.09 12.38 7.41
N ASP A 109 -2.22 13.31 7.70
CA ASP A 109 -1.37 13.93 6.68
C ASP A 109 -0.53 12.87 5.96
N GLY A 110 -0.69 12.80 4.64
CA GLY A 110 0.00 11.85 3.76
C GLY A 110 -0.50 10.40 3.78
N PHE A 111 -1.50 10.03 4.58
CA PHE A 111 -2.01 8.65 4.57
C PHE A 111 -3.45 8.48 5.06
N SER A 112 -4.04 7.35 4.72
CA SER A 112 -5.37 6.94 5.16
C SER A 112 -5.38 5.45 5.50
N VAL A 113 -6.14 5.08 6.53
CA VAL A 113 -6.40 3.68 6.91
C VAL A 113 -7.90 3.46 6.89
N ALA A 114 -8.33 2.36 6.28
CA ALA A 114 -9.74 1.97 6.24
C ALA A 114 -9.90 0.47 6.47
N GLY A 115 -11.04 0.07 7.01
CA GLY A 115 -11.34 -1.35 7.18
C GLY A 115 -12.82 -1.59 7.47
N ASN A 116 -13.23 -2.82 7.21
CA ASN A 116 -14.61 -3.30 7.35
C ASN A 116 -14.63 -4.71 7.95
N MET A 117 -15.70 -5.05 8.68
CA MET A 117 -15.88 -6.30 9.43
C MET A 117 -14.72 -6.56 10.42
N LEU A 118 -14.09 -5.57 10.95
CA LEU A 118 -12.94 -5.66 11.86
C LEU A 118 -13.36 -6.07 13.28
N ALA A 119 -12.39 -6.48 14.09
CA ALA A 119 -12.59 -6.73 15.51
C ALA A 119 -13.07 -5.48 16.26
N GLY A 120 -12.72 -4.27 15.76
CA GLY A 120 -13.13 -2.98 16.33
C GLY A 120 -12.28 -1.82 15.81
N PRO A 121 -12.52 -0.60 16.31
CA PRO A 121 -11.78 0.61 15.90
C PRO A 121 -10.28 0.52 16.18
N GLN A 122 -9.86 -0.23 17.19
CA GLN A 122 -8.46 -0.39 17.58
C GLN A 122 -7.58 -0.92 16.43
N VAL A 123 -8.13 -1.66 15.45
CA VAL A 123 -7.39 -2.15 14.28
C VAL A 123 -6.93 -0.99 13.41
N ILE A 124 -7.84 -0.04 13.12
CA ILE A 124 -7.55 1.17 12.36
C ILE A 124 -6.58 2.08 13.11
N GLU A 125 -6.83 2.28 14.40
CA GLU A 125 -6.00 3.14 15.26
C GLU A 125 -4.59 2.59 15.40
N ALA A 126 -4.43 1.30 15.71
CA ALA A 126 -3.12 0.66 15.82
C ALA A 126 -2.33 0.69 14.50
N THR A 127 -3.00 0.48 13.35
CA THR A 127 -2.39 0.60 12.04
C THR A 127 -1.87 2.02 11.79
N ALA A 128 -2.70 3.03 12.06
CA ALA A 128 -2.38 4.43 11.83
C ALA A 128 -1.27 4.93 12.79
N ASP A 129 -1.35 4.58 14.07
CA ASP A 129 -0.37 4.97 15.09
C ASP A 129 0.99 4.31 14.83
N SER A 130 0.99 3.03 14.48
CA SER A 130 2.22 2.33 14.10
C SER A 130 2.87 2.96 12.87
N TYR A 131 2.09 3.29 11.83
CA TYR A 131 2.63 3.97 10.66
C TYR A 131 3.24 5.34 11.02
N ALA A 132 2.58 6.12 11.85
CA ALA A 132 3.08 7.42 12.30
C ALA A 132 4.37 7.29 13.14
N ALA A 133 4.42 6.34 14.07
CA ALA A 133 5.54 6.14 14.98
C ALA A 133 6.83 5.65 14.28
N HIS A 134 6.71 4.96 13.16
CA HIS A 134 7.85 4.34 12.47
C HIS A 134 8.32 5.12 11.23
N ALA A 135 8.31 6.45 11.29
CA ALA A 135 8.72 7.30 10.17
C ALA A 135 10.17 7.09 9.69
N ALA A 136 11.06 6.59 10.55
CA ALA A 136 12.45 6.31 10.22
C ALA A 136 12.67 4.99 9.44
N LEU A 137 11.68 4.09 9.40
CA LEU A 137 11.79 2.85 8.64
C LEU A 137 11.73 3.10 7.13
N PRO A 138 12.36 2.25 6.30
CA PRO A 138 12.11 2.21 4.86
C PRO A 138 10.61 2.11 4.56
N PHE A 139 10.14 2.82 3.55
CA PHE A 139 8.70 3.01 3.30
C PHE A 139 7.90 1.70 3.22
N ALA A 140 8.39 0.72 2.47
CA ALA A 140 7.75 -0.61 2.37
C ALA A 140 7.68 -1.32 3.74
N GLN A 141 8.76 -1.27 4.52
CA GLN A 141 8.80 -1.88 5.85
C GLN A 141 7.87 -1.16 6.83
N ARG A 142 7.78 0.17 6.75
CA ARG A 142 6.87 0.99 7.54
C ARG A 142 5.40 0.57 7.29
N LEU A 143 5.02 0.35 6.04
CA LEU A 143 3.68 -0.13 5.67
C LEU A 143 3.40 -1.54 6.21
N LEU A 144 4.36 -2.46 6.11
CA LEU A 144 4.24 -3.82 6.66
C LEU A 144 4.12 -3.82 8.18
N THR A 145 4.93 -3.01 8.87
CA THR A 145 4.87 -2.86 10.34
C THR A 145 3.51 -2.32 10.78
N ALA A 146 2.96 -1.35 10.05
CA ALA A 146 1.62 -0.82 10.32
C ALA A 146 0.53 -1.87 10.11
N LEU A 147 0.61 -2.66 9.03
CA LEU A 147 -0.35 -3.72 8.75
C LEU A 147 -0.31 -4.81 9.85
N ALA A 148 0.89 -5.19 10.29
CA ALA A 148 1.08 -6.15 11.38
C ALA A 148 0.54 -5.64 12.74
N ALA A 149 0.65 -4.33 13.02
CA ALA A 149 0.06 -3.74 14.22
C ALA A 149 -1.48 -3.83 14.21
N GLY A 150 -2.12 -3.61 13.06
CA GLY A 150 -3.55 -3.81 12.90
C GLY A 150 -3.97 -5.26 13.12
N GLU A 151 -3.19 -6.24 12.63
CA GLU A 151 -3.44 -7.66 12.90
C GLU A 151 -3.33 -7.97 14.40
N ALA A 152 -2.30 -7.48 15.07
CA ALA A 152 -2.11 -7.68 16.51
C ALA A 152 -3.24 -7.06 17.35
N ALA A 153 -3.87 -5.99 16.86
CA ALA A 153 -5.04 -5.35 17.49
C ALA A 153 -6.36 -6.08 17.22
N GLY A 154 -6.34 -7.22 16.51
CA GLY A 154 -7.51 -8.07 16.28
C GLY A 154 -7.85 -8.29 14.80
N GLY A 155 -7.35 -7.47 13.89
CA GLY A 155 -7.48 -7.65 12.44
C GLY A 155 -8.90 -7.95 11.96
N ASP A 156 -8.95 -8.85 10.99
CA ASP A 156 -10.17 -9.43 10.44
C ASP A 156 -10.79 -10.44 11.44
N LYS A 157 -12.01 -10.18 11.93
CA LYS A 157 -12.65 -11.07 12.93
C LYS A 157 -12.98 -12.48 12.42
N ARG A 158 -12.93 -12.73 11.10
CA ARG A 158 -13.10 -14.07 10.50
C ARG A 158 -11.78 -14.85 10.42
N GLY A 159 -10.66 -14.21 10.69
CA GLY A 159 -9.32 -14.77 10.57
C GLY A 159 -8.54 -14.20 9.38
N LYS A 160 -7.54 -14.93 8.92
CA LYS A 160 -6.51 -14.51 7.98
C LYS A 160 -6.56 -15.34 6.70
N GLN A 161 -6.18 -14.78 5.55
CA GLN A 161 -6.05 -15.55 4.30
C GLN A 161 -5.06 -14.92 3.32
N ALA A 162 -5.14 -13.62 3.07
CA ALA A 162 -4.34 -12.95 2.05
C ALA A 162 -3.82 -11.61 2.54
N ALA A 163 -2.67 -11.20 2.01
CA ALA A 163 -2.10 -9.86 2.21
C ALA A 163 -1.31 -9.41 0.99
N ALA A 164 -1.16 -8.09 0.81
CA ALA A 164 -0.40 -7.54 -0.30
C ALA A 164 0.28 -6.23 0.08
N LEU A 165 1.38 -5.93 -0.61
CA LEU A 165 2.10 -4.67 -0.55
C LEU A 165 2.46 -4.21 -1.96
N LEU A 166 1.97 -3.04 -2.34
CA LEU A 166 2.25 -2.36 -3.59
C LEU A 166 2.99 -1.06 -3.31
N VAL A 167 4.13 -0.81 -3.98
CA VAL A 167 4.92 0.43 -3.83
C VAL A 167 5.35 0.94 -5.19
N PHE A 168 5.11 2.23 -5.44
CA PHE A 168 5.61 3.00 -6.58
C PHE A 168 6.58 4.08 -6.11
N ASN A 169 7.74 4.22 -6.77
CA ASN A 169 8.83 5.11 -6.38
C ASN A 169 9.36 6.00 -7.51
N GLY A 170 8.50 6.40 -8.44
CA GLY A 170 8.86 7.34 -9.50
C GLY A 170 8.75 6.79 -10.93
N GLN A 171 8.85 5.47 -11.13
CA GLN A 171 8.71 4.85 -12.45
C GLN A 171 7.26 4.46 -12.77
N ASP A 172 6.96 4.15 -14.04
CA ASP A 172 5.63 3.73 -14.50
C ASP A 172 5.29 2.26 -14.16
N TYR A 173 6.19 1.58 -13.49
CA TYR A 173 6.02 0.25 -12.95
C TYR A 173 6.28 0.25 -11.43
N PRO A 174 5.74 -0.72 -10.68
CA PRO A 174 5.95 -0.77 -9.24
C PRO A 174 7.41 -1.08 -8.89
N ALA A 175 7.94 -0.39 -7.89
CA ALA A 175 9.22 -0.72 -7.27
C ALA A 175 9.12 -2.04 -6.49
N LEU A 176 7.94 -2.32 -5.94
CA LEU A 176 7.63 -3.56 -5.25
C LEU A 176 6.14 -3.86 -5.38
N ASP A 177 5.83 -5.05 -5.86
CA ASP A 177 4.48 -5.61 -5.86
C ASP A 177 4.60 -7.07 -5.39
N ILE A 178 4.24 -7.32 -4.13
CA ILE A 178 4.29 -8.65 -3.52
C ILE A 178 2.95 -9.00 -2.89
N ARG A 179 2.52 -10.25 -3.11
CA ARG A 179 1.22 -10.73 -2.68
C ARG A 179 1.33 -12.13 -2.08
N VAL A 180 0.52 -12.33 -1.06
CA VAL A 180 0.22 -13.63 -0.48
C VAL A 180 -1.26 -13.86 -0.73
N ASP A 181 -1.58 -14.66 -1.72
CA ASP A 181 -2.95 -14.83 -2.19
C ASP A 181 -3.76 -15.81 -1.32
N ASP A 182 -3.08 -16.77 -0.67
CA ASP A 182 -3.69 -17.72 0.28
C ASP A 182 -2.62 -18.29 1.24
N HIS A 183 -2.73 -17.98 2.53
CA HIS A 183 -1.83 -18.48 3.57
C HIS A 183 -2.48 -18.35 4.96
N ALA A 184 -2.13 -19.24 5.89
CA ALA A 184 -2.63 -19.18 7.27
C ALA A 184 -2.15 -17.94 8.03
N GLU A 185 -0.90 -17.50 7.77
CA GLU A 185 -0.28 -16.31 8.35
C GLU A 185 0.21 -15.37 7.22
N PRO A 186 -0.72 -14.66 6.52
CA PRO A 186 -0.38 -13.96 5.29
C PRO A 186 0.53 -12.76 5.49
N ILE A 187 0.45 -12.05 6.63
CA ILE A 187 1.31 -10.89 6.91
C ILE A 187 2.72 -11.34 7.26
N LEU A 188 2.89 -12.42 8.01
CA LEU A 188 4.22 -13.01 8.26
C LEU A 188 4.88 -13.49 6.97
N GLU A 189 4.10 -14.15 6.10
CA GLU A 189 4.59 -14.58 4.79
C GLU A 189 4.92 -13.37 3.89
N LEU A 190 4.11 -12.31 3.91
CA LEU A 190 4.38 -11.08 3.19
C LEU A 190 5.69 -10.41 3.66
N GLN A 191 5.95 -10.42 4.98
CA GLN A 191 7.22 -9.95 5.54
C GLN A 191 8.39 -10.81 5.06
N ARG A 192 8.25 -12.14 5.05
CA ARG A 192 9.27 -13.05 4.53
C ARG A 192 9.55 -12.78 3.04
N LEU A 193 8.52 -12.56 2.22
CA LEU A 193 8.67 -12.19 0.80
C LEU A 193 9.37 -10.85 0.62
N TYR A 194 9.06 -9.87 1.48
CA TYR A 194 9.79 -8.60 1.50
C TYR A 194 11.29 -8.83 1.77
N ASP A 195 11.65 -9.65 2.77
CA ASP A 195 13.05 -9.95 3.09
C ASP A 195 13.75 -10.70 1.94
N VAL A 196 13.06 -11.61 1.27
CA VAL A 196 13.56 -12.27 0.05
C VAL A 196 13.78 -11.27 -1.08
N SER A 197 12.89 -10.30 -1.26
CA SER A 197 13.02 -9.28 -2.30
C SER A 197 14.29 -8.43 -2.14
N LEU A 198 14.74 -8.22 -0.91
CA LEU A 198 15.96 -7.48 -0.60
C LEU A 198 17.25 -8.21 -1.03
N GLN A 199 17.18 -9.53 -1.23
CA GLN A 199 18.36 -10.31 -1.60
C GLN A 199 18.86 -10.01 -3.03
N ARG A 200 17.91 -9.89 -3.99
CA ARG A 200 18.26 -9.64 -5.38
C ARG A 200 17.28 -8.72 -6.11
N PHE A 201 15.98 -8.85 -5.87
CA PHE A 201 14.96 -8.13 -6.63
C PHE A 201 15.07 -6.62 -6.48
N GLN A 202 15.04 -6.09 -5.25
CA GLN A 202 15.08 -4.64 -5.03
C GLN A 202 16.37 -3.98 -5.55
N PRO A 203 17.59 -4.52 -5.28
CA PRO A 203 18.79 -3.96 -5.91
C PRO A 203 18.80 -4.10 -7.44
N PHE A 204 18.21 -5.16 -8.00
CA PHE A 204 18.10 -5.34 -9.44
C PHE A 204 17.13 -4.34 -10.08
N VAL A 205 16.02 -3.99 -9.42
CA VAL A 205 15.05 -3.01 -9.91
C VAL A 205 15.71 -1.65 -10.17
N THR A 206 16.77 -1.28 -9.43
CA THR A 206 17.52 -0.04 -9.68
C THR A 206 18.30 -0.05 -11.01
N CYS A 207 18.46 -1.20 -11.63
CA CYS A 207 19.14 -1.38 -12.93
C CYS A 207 18.16 -1.41 -14.11
N LEU A 208 16.85 -1.46 -13.85
CA LEU A 208 15.82 -1.50 -14.89
C LEU A 208 15.77 -0.19 -15.69
N PRO A 209 15.19 -0.21 -16.89
CA PRO A 209 14.86 1.02 -17.62
C PRO A 209 14.12 2.02 -16.75
N SER A 210 14.50 3.27 -16.85
CA SER A 210 13.86 4.41 -16.15
C SER A 210 13.53 5.53 -17.13
N ARG A 211 12.75 6.52 -16.68
CA ARG A 211 12.47 7.71 -17.50
C ARG A 211 13.76 8.46 -17.88
N GLU A 212 14.76 8.47 -16.99
CA GLU A 212 16.06 9.10 -17.19
C GLU A 212 17.02 8.20 -17.97
N HIS A 213 16.83 6.88 -17.88
CA HIS A 213 17.68 5.84 -18.48
C HIS A 213 16.81 4.79 -19.19
N PRO A 214 16.26 5.07 -20.40
CA PRO A 214 15.28 4.21 -21.07
C PRO A 214 15.79 2.81 -21.43
N SER A 215 17.10 2.61 -21.53
CA SER A 215 17.71 1.30 -21.78
C SER A 215 18.02 0.50 -20.53
N GLY A 216 18.05 1.17 -19.36
CA GLY A 216 18.55 0.57 -18.13
C GLY A 216 20.01 0.13 -18.22
N THR A 217 20.45 -0.66 -17.25
CA THR A 217 21.79 -1.25 -17.23
C THR A 217 21.74 -2.64 -17.89
N THR A 218 22.43 -2.84 -19.02
CA THR A 218 22.46 -4.11 -19.77
C THR A 218 23.72 -4.93 -19.49
N ASP A 219 24.75 -4.31 -18.93
CA ASP A 219 25.99 -4.97 -18.55
C ASP A 219 25.80 -5.78 -17.24
N ARG A 220 25.96 -7.11 -17.35
CA ARG A 220 25.79 -8.02 -16.20
C ARG A 220 26.79 -7.78 -15.07
N GLN A 221 28.02 -7.37 -15.37
CA GLN A 221 29.02 -7.09 -14.34
C GLN A 221 28.63 -5.83 -13.55
N GLN A 222 28.11 -4.81 -14.21
CA GLN A 222 27.61 -3.60 -13.55
C GLN A 222 26.37 -3.90 -12.70
N ILE A 223 25.48 -4.77 -13.15
CA ILE A 223 24.30 -5.22 -12.37
C ILE A 223 24.76 -5.93 -11.08
N GLU A 224 25.68 -6.90 -11.17
CA GLU A 224 26.18 -7.60 -9.98
C GLU A 224 26.89 -6.62 -9.02
N ALA A 225 27.72 -5.72 -9.53
CA ALA A 225 28.38 -4.70 -8.72
C ALA A 225 27.36 -3.76 -8.02
N GLN A 226 26.23 -3.46 -8.65
CA GLN A 226 25.15 -2.68 -8.03
C GLN A 226 24.48 -3.46 -6.90
N ILE A 227 24.24 -4.75 -7.08
CA ILE A 227 23.66 -5.63 -6.06
C ILE A 227 24.61 -5.72 -4.85
N GLU A 228 25.92 -5.89 -5.07
CA GLU A 228 26.92 -5.91 -4.01
C GLU A 228 26.98 -4.60 -3.23
N ARG A 229 26.94 -3.45 -3.92
CA ARG A 229 26.88 -2.12 -3.27
C ARG A 229 25.65 -1.96 -2.38
N PHE A 230 24.49 -2.41 -2.86
CA PHE A 230 23.26 -2.38 -2.07
C PHE A 230 23.39 -3.17 -0.77
N HIS A 231 23.96 -4.39 -0.83
CA HIS A 231 24.18 -5.21 0.37
C HIS A 231 25.19 -4.58 1.32
N ALA A 232 26.30 -4.02 0.80
CA ALA A 232 27.30 -3.33 1.60
C ALA A 232 26.69 -2.11 2.34
N ALA A 233 25.90 -1.30 1.65
CA ALA A 233 25.26 -0.15 2.25
C ALA A 233 24.25 -0.55 3.36
N ARG A 234 23.45 -1.60 3.15
CA ARG A 234 22.55 -2.12 4.18
C ARG A 234 23.29 -2.65 5.42
N LYS A 235 24.38 -3.38 5.21
CA LYS A 235 25.22 -3.86 6.32
C LYS A 235 25.82 -2.71 7.12
N ALA A 236 26.29 -1.67 6.46
CA ALA A 236 26.81 -0.48 7.14
C ALA A 236 25.72 0.23 7.96
N ALA A 237 24.51 0.41 7.40
CA ALA A 237 23.39 1.04 8.09
C ALA A 237 22.95 0.27 9.35
N SER A 238 22.95 -1.07 9.32
CA SER A 238 22.62 -1.90 10.48
C SER A 238 23.68 -1.86 11.60
N GLN A 239 24.91 -1.48 11.31
CA GLN A 239 25.98 -1.34 12.32
C GLN A 239 25.98 0.02 13.02
N VAL A 240 25.37 1.04 12.44
CA VAL A 240 25.27 2.41 13.00
C VAL A 240 24.05 2.55 13.93
N GLY A 241 23.05 1.68 13.78
CA GLY A 241 21.82 1.70 14.60
C GLY A 241 21.80 0.71 15.77
N ALA A 242 22.89 0.00 16.01
CA ALA A 242 23.09 -0.91 17.16
C ALA A 242 24.01 -0.24 18.20
#